data_9b6623d50624e8c52207ad722bcb671f
#
_entry.id   9b6623d50624e8c52207ad722bcb671f
#
_cell.length_a   1.000
_cell.length_b   1.000
_cell.length_c   1.000
_cell.angle_alpha   90.00
_cell.angle_beta   90.00
_cell.angle_gamma   90.00
#
_symmetry.space_group_name_H-M   'P 1'
#
loop_
_entity.id
_entity.type
_entity.pdbx_description
1 polymer ?
#
loop_
_entity_poly.entity_id
_entity_poly.type
_entity_poly.pdbx_seq_one_letter_code
_entity_poly.pdbx_strand_id
1 'polypeptide(L)'
;NLTRRIARAAGNLGEGICIEIGPGPGGLTRALLLEGARKVIAIERDRRSIEALQDLVDAADGRLEIIEADAMDIDLTTLGDAPRRVIANLPYNVGTPMLLSWLKRAEAFESFTLMFQKEVAERISASPSTPQYGRLSIAARWRAEVFPLFDIPPRAFTPAPKITSQ
;
A
#
# COMPACT_ATOMS: atom_id res chain seq x y z
N ASN A 1 10.83 -4.99 13.42
CA ASN A 1 9.83 -5.66 12.61
C ASN A 1 9.54 -4.84 11.35
N LEU A 2 9.61 -5.49 10.17
CA LEU A 2 9.45 -4.86 8.86
C LEU A 2 8.10 -4.17 8.70
N THR A 3 7.00 -4.86 9.04
CA THR A 3 5.65 -4.32 8.86
C THR A 3 5.43 -3.04 9.67
N ARG A 4 5.97 -2.97 10.89
CA ARG A 4 5.92 -1.73 11.69
C ARG A 4 6.76 -0.61 11.08
N ARG A 5 7.91 -0.94 10.46
CA ARG A 5 8.72 0.05 9.74
C ARG A 5 7.98 0.63 8.54
N ILE A 6 7.26 -0.22 7.79
CA ILE A 6 6.40 0.22 6.68
C ILE A 6 5.26 1.11 7.20
N ALA A 7 4.57 0.68 8.25
CA ALA A 7 3.48 1.45 8.84
C ALA A 7 3.94 2.84 9.31
N ARG A 8 5.09 2.94 9.97
CA ARG A 8 5.66 4.22 10.40
C ARG A 8 6.06 5.13 9.24
N ALA A 9 6.53 4.55 8.13
CA ALA A 9 6.89 5.31 6.93
C ALA A 9 5.67 5.96 6.27
N ALA A 10 4.46 5.47 6.52
CA ALA A 10 3.21 6.03 6.01
C ALA A 10 2.79 7.36 6.69
N GLY A 11 3.49 7.79 7.72
CA GLY A 11 3.27 9.08 8.38
C GLY A 11 2.25 9.04 9.52
N ASN A 12 1.47 10.10 9.69
CA ASN A 12 0.48 10.19 10.77
C ASN A 12 -0.76 9.35 10.47
N LEU A 13 -0.84 8.17 11.08
CA LEU A 13 -1.95 7.23 10.91
C LEU A 13 -3.17 7.57 11.78
N GLY A 14 -3.02 8.47 12.74
CA GLY A 14 -4.10 8.88 13.66
C GLY A 14 -5.15 9.79 13.04
N GLU A 15 -4.92 10.26 11.81
CA GLU A 15 -5.83 11.12 11.06
C GLU A 15 -6.37 10.42 9.82
N GLY A 16 -7.67 10.63 9.54
CA GLY A 16 -8.32 10.07 8.38
C GLY A 16 -8.36 8.55 8.37
N ILE A 17 -8.13 7.98 7.22
CA ILE A 17 -8.15 6.52 7.02
C ILE A 17 -6.89 6.00 6.34
N CYS A 18 -6.54 4.76 6.67
CA CYS A 18 -5.59 3.95 5.92
C CYS A 18 -6.37 2.98 5.03
N ILE A 19 -6.08 2.97 3.74
CA ILE A 19 -6.63 2.00 2.80
C ILE A 19 -5.52 0.99 2.50
N GLU A 20 -5.71 -0.24 2.93
CA GLU A 20 -4.77 -1.32 2.68
C GLU A 20 -5.26 -2.19 1.54
N ILE A 21 -4.42 -2.42 0.55
CA ILE A 21 -4.73 -3.30 -0.59
C ILE A 21 -4.05 -4.65 -0.38
N GLY A 22 -4.86 -5.71 -0.37
CA GLY A 22 -4.37 -7.06 -0.24
C GLY A 22 -3.73 -7.35 1.12
N PRO A 23 -4.47 -7.26 2.23
CA PRO A 23 -3.92 -7.48 3.58
C PRO A 23 -3.36 -8.89 3.78
N GLY A 24 -3.80 -9.87 2.98
CA GLY A 24 -3.42 -11.26 3.17
C GLY A 24 -3.67 -11.74 4.61
N PRO A 25 -2.68 -12.35 5.28
CA PRO A 25 -2.87 -12.82 6.66
C PRO A 25 -2.87 -11.70 7.72
N GLY A 26 -2.78 -10.43 7.33
CA GLY A 26 -2.96 -9.30 8.23
C GLY A 26 -1.71 -8.80 8.97
N GLY A 27 -0.53 -9.18 8.51
CA GLY A 27 0.72 -8.73 9.15
C GLY A 27 0.91 -7.22 9.11
N LEU A 28 0.71 -6.60 7.96
CA LEU A 28 0.76 -5.15 7.80
C LEU A 28 -0.47 -4.48 8.44
N THR A 29 -1.65 -5.06 8.28
CA THR A 29 -2.89 -4.58 8.92
C THR A 29 -2.72 -4.43 10.43
N ARG A 30 -2.19 -5.46 11.08
CA ARG A 30 -1.89 -5.43 12.52
C ARG A 30 -0.89 -4.34 12.87
N ALA A 31 0.14 -4.16 12.05
CA ALA A 31 1.15 -3.12 12.27
C ALA A 31 0.54 -1.71 12.16
N LEU A 32 -0.32 -1.47 11.19
CA LEU A 32 -1.03 -0.19 11.04
C LEU A 32 -1.86 0.14 12.28
N LEU A 33 -2.61 -0.83 12.79
CA LEU A 33 -3.41 -0.67 14.01
C LEU A 33 -2.53 -0.41 15.25
N LEU A 34 -1.42 -1.13 15.40
CA LEU A 34 -0.48 -0.96 16.51
C LEU A 34 0.29 0.37 16.45
N GLU A 35 0.55 0.91 15.27
CA GLU A 35 1.18 2.22 15.08
C GLU A 35 0.16 3.37 15.12
N GLY A 36 -1.06 3.11 15.53
CA GLY A 36 -2.05 4.13 15.87
C GLY A 36 -3.00 4.53 14.74
N ALA A 37 -3.17 3.69 13.72
CA ALA A 37 -4.17 3.96 12.69
C ALA A 37 -5.56 4.16 13.32
N ARG A 38 -6.18 5.30 13.04
CA ARG A 38 -7.53 5.60 13.51
C ARG A 38 -8.56 4.65 12.90
N LYS A 39 -8.44 4.40 11.61
CA LYS A 39 -9.29 3.48 10.84
C LYS A 39 -8.47 2.85 9.72
N VAL A 40 -8.62 1.55 9.55
CA VAL A 40 -8.08 0.79 8.41
C VAL A 40 -9.25 0.22 7.63
N ILE A 41 -9.28 0.48 6.33
CA ILE A 41 -10.18 -0.17 5.39
C ILE A 41 -9.31 -1.06 4.51
N ALA A 42 -9.45 -2.37 4.67
CA ALA A 42 -8.68 -3.36 3.92
C ALA A 42 -9.52 -3.94 2.78
N ILE A 43 -8.98 -3.92 1.58
CA ILE A 43 -9.63 -4.47 0.39
C ILE A 43 -8.97 -5.79 0.04
N GLU A 44 -9.74 -6.89 0.12
CA GLU A 44 -9.27 -8.25 -0.14
C GLU A 44 -10.31 -9.01 -0.97
N ARG A 45 -9.82 -9.77 -1.93
CA ARG A 45 -10.69 -10.62 -2.78
C ARG A 45 -10.63 -12.10 -2.41
N ASP A 46 -9.61 -12.52 -1.68
CA ASP A 46 -9.47 -13.91 -1.25
C ASP A 46 -10.21 -14.15 0.06
N ARG A 47 -11.30 -14.94 -0.02
CA ARG A 47 -12.13 -15.30 1.14
C ARG A 47 -11.36 -15.97 2.27
N ARG A 48 -10.33 -16.76 1.96
CA ARG A 48 -9.51 -17.42 2.98
C ARG A 48 -8.74 -16.39 3.81
N SER A 49 -8.22 -15.36 3.14
CA SER A 49 -7.56 -14.23 3.81
C SER A 49 -8.57 -13.43 4.66
N ILE A 50 -9.77 -13.21 4.14
CA ILE A 50 -10.85 -12.50 4.87
C ILE A 50 -11.24 -13.28 6.13
N GLU A 51 -11.43 -14.60 6.03
CA GLU A 51 -11.72 -15.46 7.18
C GLU A 51 -10.59 -15.42 8.23
N ALA A 52 -9.34 -15.45 7.78
CA ALA A 52 -8.18 -15.37 8.67
C ALA A 52 -8.04 -14.01 9.39
N LEU A 53 -8.67 -12.96 8.87
CA LEU A 53 -8.64 -11.62 9.46
C LEU A 53 -9.74 -11.37 10.49
N GLN A 54 -10.72 -12.26 10.65
CA GLN A 54 -11.87 -12.01 11.54
C GLN A 54 -11.46 -11.76 13.00
N ASP A 55 -10.54 -12.53 13.52
CA ASP A 55 -10.02 -12.30 14.89
C ASP A 55 -9.39 -10.91 15.05
N LEU A 56 -8.74 -10.42 14.00
CA LEU A 56 -8.16 -9.09 14.00
C LEU A 56 -9.23 -8.00 13.89
N VAL A 57 -10.28 -8.22 13.12
CA VAL A 57 -11.46 -7.33 13.05
C VAL A 57 -12.10 -7.18 14.42
N ASP A 58 -12.34 -8.30 15.09
CA ASP A 58 -12.94 -8.31 16.43
C ASP A 58 -12.05 -7.60 17.45
N ALA A 59 -10.75 -7.86 17.42
CA ALA A 59 -9.78 -7.22 18.32
C ALA A 59 -9.55 -5.73 18.03
N ALA A 60 -9.87 -5.26 16.83
CA ALA A 60 -9.65 -3.88 16.42
C ALA A 60 -10.73 -2.90 16.92
N ASP A 61 -11.81 -3.39 17.53
CA ASP A 61 -12.87 -2.58 18.12
C ASP A 61 -13.41 -1.48 17.17
N GLY A 62 -13.84 -1.90 15.98
CA GLY A 62 -14.39 -1.03 14.95
C GLY A 62 -13.36 -0.24 14.13
N ARG A 63 -12.08 -0.33 14.42
CA ARG A 63 -11.03 0.35 13.65
C ARG A 63 -10.61 -0.38 12.37
N LEU A 64 -11.01 -1.61 12.16
CA LEU A 64 -10.74 -2.39 10.97
C LEU A 64 -12.04 -2.78 10.26
N GLU A 65 -12.13 -2.43 9.00
CA GLU A 65 -13.21 -2.85 8.10
C GLU A 65 -12.61 -3.58 6.90
N ILE A 66 -13.20 -4.70 6.50
CA ILE A 66 -12.76 -5.47 5.33
C ILE A 66 -13.82 -5.37 4.25
N ILE A 67 -13.40 -5.03 3.04
CA ILE A 67 -14.24 -5.03 1.84
C ILE A 67 -13.79 -6.19 0.96
N GLU A 68 -14.70 -7.14 0.72
CA GLU A 68 -14.48 -8.24 -0.23
C GLU A 68 -14.66 -7.72 -1.66
N ALA A 69 -13.54 -7.38 -2.31
CA ALA A 69 -13.57 -6.88 -3.69
C ALA A 69 -12.18 -6.93 -4.33
N ASP A 70 -12.14 -6.76 -5.65
CA ASP A 70 -10.93 -6.37 -6.36
C ASP A 70 -10.73 -4.85 -6.21
N ALA A 71 -9.53 -4.44 -5.80
CA ALA A 71 -9.23 -3.02 -5.60
C ALA A 71 -9.33 -2.19 -6.89
N MET A 72 -9.21 -2.81 -8.07
CA MET A 72 -9.40 -2.14 -9.35
C MET A 72 -10.87 -1.81 -9.64
N ASP A 73 -11.80 -2.49 -8.98
CA ASP A 73 -13.25 -2.30 -9.16
C ASP A 73 -13.85 -1.30 -8.16
N ILE A 74 -13.05 -0.78 -7.23
CA ILE A 74 -13.49 0.17 -6.20
C ILE A 74 -12.88 1.54 -6.45
N ASP A 75 -13.71 2.56 -6.36
CA ASP A 75 -13.24 3.95 -6.28
C ASP A 75 -12.75 4.25 -4.84
N LEU A 76 -11.43 4.21 -4.63
CA LEU A 76 -10.83 4.47 -3.32
C LEU A 76 -11.10 5.88 -2.81
N THR A 77 -11.43 6.84 -3.68
CA THR A 77 -11.70 8.23 -3.28
C THR A 77 -13.02 8.38 -2.52
N THR A 78 -13.87 7.37 -2.56
CA THR A 78 -15.17 7.33 -1.86
C THR A 78 -15.11 6.69 -0.48
N LEU A 79 -13.98 6.08 -0.13
CA LEU A 79 -13.84 5.34 1.12
C LEU A 79 -13.49 6.27 2.28
N GLY A 80 -14.33 6.23 3.32
CA GLY A 80 -14.13 6.94 4.59
C GLY A 80 -13.84 8.43 4.45
N ASP A 81 -13.23 8.98 5.49
CA ASP A 81 -12.92 10.40 5.60
C ASP A 81 -11.47 10.72 5.18
N ALA A 82 -11.28 11.87 4.52
CA ALA A 82 -9.94 12.39 4.28
C ALA A 82 -9.24 12.78 5.61
N PRO A 83 -7.92 12.77 5.67
CA PRO A 83 -6.97 12.36 4.63
C PRO A 83 -6.97 10.84 4.41
N ARG A 84 -6.80 10.42 3.14
CA ARG A 84 -6.73 9.01 2.74
C ARG A 84 -5.28 8.65 2.41
N ARG A 85 -4.78 7.62 3.08
CA ARG A 85 -3.44 7.04 2.83
C ARG A 85 -3.62 5.63 2.29
N VAL A 86 -3.07 5.37 1.12
CA VAL A 86 -3.04 4.03 0.53
C VAL A 86 -1.74 3.35 0.91
N ILE A 87 -1.84 2.15 1.48
CA ILE A 87 -0.68 1.38 1.93
C ILE A 87 -0.83 -0.03 1.39
N ALA A 88 0.14 -0.51 0.64
CA ALA A 88 0.00 -1.82 0.01
C ALA A 88 1.33 -2.51 -0.29
N ASN A 89 1.30 -3.83 -0.12
CA ASN A 89 2.24 -4.73 -0.74
C ASN A 89 1.61 -5.24 -2.04
N LEU A 90 1.90 -4.58 -3.16
CA LEU A 90 1.23 -4.83 -4.43
C LEU A 90 1.73 -6.09 -5.12
N PRO A 91 0.82 -6.88 -5.74
CA PRO A 91 1.21 -7.95 -6.63
C PRO A 91 2.03 -7.41 -7.80
N TYR A 92 3.06 -8.16 -8.21
CA TYR A 92 4.05 -7.68 -9.17
C TYR A 92 3.48 -7.37 -10.56
N ASN A 93 2.46 -8.10 -10.99
CA ASN A 93 1.87 -7.97 -12.32
C ASN A 93 0.81 -6.86 -12.44
N VAL A 94 0.25 -6.38 -11.32
CA VAL A 94 -0.86 -5.39 -11.31
C VAL A 94 -0.53 -4.10 -10.57
N GLY A 95 0.60 -4.02 -9.88
CA GLY A 95 0.97 -2.87 -9.04
C GLY A 95 1.10 -1.57 -9.84
N THR A 96 1.76 -1.60 -10.98
CA THR A 96 1.93 -0.41 -11.84
C THR A 96 0.61 0.10 -12.41
N PRO A 97 -0.26 -0.73 -13.02
CA PRO A 97 -1.58 -0.30 -13.44
C PRO A 97 -2.44 0.28 -12.32
N MET A 98 -2.37 -0.31 -11.13
CA MET A 98 -3.08 0.20 -9.95
C MET A 98 -2.59 1.60 -9.56
N LEU A 99 -1.29 1.79 -9.43
CA LEU A 99 -0.71 3.10 -9.13
C LEU A 99 -1.12 4.16 -10.17
N LEU A 100 -0.99 3.85 -11.44
CA LEU A 100 -1.37 4.78 -12.51
C LEU A 100 -2.86 5.13 -12.47
N SER A 101 -3.72 4.19 -12.12
CA SER A 101 -5.15 4.43 -11.93
C SER A 101 -5.40 5.41 -10.78
N TRP A 102 -4.76 5.22 -9.63
CA TRP A 102 -4.94 6.10 -8.47
C TRP A 102 -4.35 7.49 -8.69
N LEU A 103 -3.25 7.60 -9.40
CA LEU A 103 -2.61 8.88 -9.73
C LEU A 103 -3.49 9.79 -10.59
N LYS A 104 -4.48 9.26 -11.31
CA LYS A 104 -5.48 10.09 -12.01
C LYS A 104 -6.28 11.00 -11.07
N ARG A 105 -6.43 10.57 -9.84
CA ARG A 105 -7.14 11.28 -8.76
C ARG A 105 -6.22 11.50 -7.55
N ALA A 106 -4.95 11.82 -7.80
CA ALA A 106 -3.93 11.97 -6.75
C ALA A 106 -4.32 12.99 -5.68
N GLU A 107 -5.06 14.03 -6.04
CA GLU A 107 -5.55 15.06 -5.14
C GLU A 107 -6.52 14.55 -4.06
N ALA A 108 -7.13 13.40 -4.26
CA ALA A 108 -8.02 12.76 -3.28
C ALA A 108 -7.27 12.00 -2.17
N PHE A 109 -5.95 11.88 -2.30
CA PHE A 109 -5.10 11.09 -1.40
C PHE A 109 -4.02 11.95 -0.74
N GLU A 110 -3.76 11.68 0.53
CA GLU A 110 -2.64 12.28 1.27
C GLU A 110 -1.31 11.66 0.83
N SER A 111 -1.27 10.33 0.72
CA SER A 111 -0.07 9.60 0.34
C SER A 111 -0.35 8.18 -0.16
N PHE A 112 0.66 7.65 -0.86
CA PHE A 112 0.76 6.25 -1.23
C PHE A 112 2.06 5.69 -0.68
N THR A 113 1.99 4.67 0.16
CA THR A 113 3.16 3.93 0.67
C THR A 113 3.08 2.51 0.10
N LEU A 114 3.85 2.27 -0.94
CA LEU A 114 3.69 1.09 -1.78
C LEU A 114 4.99 0.29 -1.84
N MET A 115 4.83 -1.01 -1.93
CA MET A 115 5.92 -1.93 -2.13
C MET A 115 5.86 -2.51 -3.53
N PHE A 116 6.99 -2.44 -4.24
CA PHE A 116 7.18 -2.96 -5.59
C PHE A 116 8.40 -3.86 -5.66
N GLN A 117 8.56 -4.59 -6.76
CA GLN A 117 9.87 -5.10 -7.12
C GLN A 117 10.85 -3.94 -7.25
N LYS A 118 12.09 -4.14 -6.80
CA LYS A 118 13.11 -3.08 -6.76
C LYS A 118 13.28 -2.38 -8.11
N GLU A 119 13.35 -3.14 -9.21
CA GLU A 119 13.46 -2.56 -10.56
C GLU A 119 12.30 -1.62 -10.89
N VAL A 120 11.08 -1.99 -10.51
CA VAL A 120 9.88 -1.16 -10.74
C VAL A 120 9.91 0.08 -9.86
N ALA A 121 10.26 -0.06 -8.58
CA ALA A 121 10.39 1.06 -7.66
C ALA A 121 11.45 2.07 -8.13
N GLU A 122 12.58 1.59 -8.62
CA GLU A 122 13.64 2.43 -9.20
C GLU A 122 13.16 3.20 -10.44
N ARG A 123 12.33 2.58 -11.30
CA ARG A 123 11.71 3.27 -12.44
C ARG A 123 10.70 4.33 -12.01
N ILE A 124 9.89 4.05 -10.97
CA ILE A 124 8.92 5.01 -10.45
C ILE A 124 9.63 6.23 -9.86
N SER A 125 10.69 6.00 -9.10
CA SER A 125 11.42 7.03 -8.34
C SER A 125 12.58 7.67 -9.09
N ALA A 126 12.89 7.23 -10.32
CA ALA A 126 14.04 7.70 -11.09
C ALA A 126 14.05 9.22 -11.28
N SER A 127 15.24 9.81 -11.18
CA SER A 127 15.48 11.21 -11.47
C SER A 127 15.79 11.43 -12.96
N PRO A 128 15.54 12.61 -13.52
CA PRO A 128 15.96 12.96 -14.88
C PRO A 128 17.45 12.66 -15.10
N SER A 129 17.78 12.22 -16.32
CA SER A 129 19.15 11.87 -16.71
C SER A 129 19.73 10.61 -16.08
N THR A 130 18.91 9.77 -15.47
CA THR A 130 19.32 8.44 -15.03
C THR A 130 18.81 7.34 -15.98
N PRO A 131 19.48 6.17 -16.06
CA PRO A 131 19.08 5.10 -16.99
C PRO A 131 17.65 4.59 -16.79
N GLN A 132 17.14 4.64 -15.56
CA GLN A 132 15.81 4.16 -15.19
C GLN A 132 14.69 5.19 -15.49
N TYR A 133 15.07 6.45 -15.78
CA TYR A 133 14.09 7.50 -16.05
C TYR A 133 13.33 7.25 -17.34
N GLY A 134 12.01 7.30 -17.29
CA GLY A 134 11.16 7.03 -18.43
C GLY A 134 9.69 7.36 -18.17
N ARG A 135 8.82 6.76 -18.96
CA ARG A 135 7.36 7.03 -18.89
C ARG A 135 6.77 6.89 -17.50
N LEU A 136 7.19 5.87 -16.76
CA LEU A 136 6.66 5.59 -15.41
C LEU A 136 7.12 6.66 -14.41
N SER A 137 8.39 7.07 -14.46
CA SER A 137 8.91 8.17 -13.63
C SER A 137 8.18 9.48 -13.91
N ILE A 138 7.98 9.80 -15.19
CA ILE A 138 7.28 11.01 -15.61
C ILE A 138 5.84 10.99 -15.12
N ALA A 139 5.12 9.89 -15.34
CA ALA A 139 3.73 9.77 -14.93
C ALA A 139 3.55 9.91 -13.40
N ALA A 140 4.43 9.29 -12.63
CA ALA A 140 4.39 9.38 -11.17
C ALA A 140 4.72 10.80 -10.67
N ARG A 141 5.84 11.38 -11.15
CA ARG A 141 6.31 12.70 -10.71
C ARG A 141 5.44 13.86 -11.20
N TRP A 142 4.70 13.67 -12.26
CA TRP A 142 3.72 14.67 -12.73
C TRP A 142 2.59 14.89 -11.71
N ARG A 143 2.24 13.84 -10.95
CA ARG A 143 1.06 13.84 -10.07
C ARG A 143 1.40 13.80 -8.58
N ALA A 144 2.63 13.41 -8.22
CA ALA A 144 3.05 13.24 -6.85
C ALA A 144 4.56 13.48 -6.67
N GLU A 145 4.95 13.85 -5.46
CA GLU A 145 6.34 13.74 -5.03
C GLU A 145 6.67 12.28 -4.74
N VAL A 146 7.80 11.80 -5.24
CA VAL A 146 8.18 10.39 -5.17
C VAL A 146 9.49 10.23 -4.41
N PHE A 147 9.46 9.42 -3.35
CA PHE A 147 10.61 9.13 -2.50
C PHE A 147 10.82 7.63 -2.37
N PRO A 148 12.00 7.09 -2.73
CA PRO A 148 12.37 5.73 -2.32
C PRO A 148 12.61 5.71 -0.81
N LEU A 149 12.08 4.69 -0.13
CA LEU A 149 12.19 4.59 1.32
C LEU A 149 13.33 3.65 1.74
N PHE A 150 13.21 2.37 1.41
CA PHE A 150 14.21 1.36 1.75
C PHE A 150 14.01 0.05 0.98
N ASP A 151 15.10 -0.66 0.79
CA ASP A 151 15.08 -1.99 0.18
C ASP A 151 14.61 -3.05 1.17
N ILE A 152 13.88 -4.04 0.65
CA ILE A 152 13.39 -5.18 1.41
C ILE A 152 13.98 -6.46 0.80
N PRO A 153 14.87 -7.16 1.52
CA PRO A 153 15.50 -8.36 0.99
C PRO A 153 14.49 -9.51 0.85
N PRO A 154 14.67 -10.43 -0.11
CA PRO A 154 13.75 -11.55 -0.33
C PRO A 154 13.46 -12.38 0.92
N ARG A 155 14.46 -12.58 1.78
CA ARG A 155 14.33 -13.32 3.05
C ARG A 155 13.34 -12.73 4.05
N ALA A 156 12.88 -11.48 3.83
CA ALA A 156 11.89 -10.83 4.69
C ALA A 156 10.46 -11.32 4.42
N PHE A 157 10.25 -12.11 3.38
CA PHE A 157 8.96 -12.64 2.99
C PHE A 157 8.89 -14.15 3.21
N THR A 158 7.68 -14.67 3.40
CA THR A 158 7.42 -16.11 3.49
C THR A 158 6.20 -16.46 2.62
N PRO A 159 6.36 -17.24 1.54
CA PRO A 159 7.63 -17.69 0.97
C PRO A 159 8.47 -16.53 0.39
N ALA A 160 9.78 -16.68 0.40
CA ALA A 160 10.67 -15.64 -0.12
C ALA A 160 10.53 -15.52 -1.65
N PRO A 161 10.35 -14.32 -2.20
CA PRO A 161 10.39 -14.10 -3.64
C PRO A 161 11.82 -14.28 -4.18
N LYS A 162 11.93 -14.49 -5.49
CA LYS A 162 13.24 -14.64 -6.14
C LYS A 162 14.02 -13.33 -6.27
N ILE A 163 13.38 -12.21 -6.07
CA ILE A 163 13.93 -10.86 -6.31
C ILE A 163 13.65 -9.93 -5.13
N THR A 164 14.49 -8.90 -5.01
CA THR A 164 14.37 -7.86 -3.99
C THR A 164 13.17 -6.96 -4.24
N SER A 165 12.50 -6.53 -3.17
CA SER A 165 11.42 -5.55 -3.19
C SER A 165 11.87 -4.21 -2.57
N GLN A 166 11.20 -3.14 -2.92
CA GLN A 166 11.43 -1.80 -2.41
C GLN A 166 10.09 -1.06 -2.24
#